data_1e7130ef51fc4d1d3b97300e486e7bd9
#
_entry.id   1e7130ef51fc4d1d3b97300e486e7bd9
#
_cell.length_a   1.000
_cell.length_b   1.000
_cell.length_c   1.000
_cell.angle_alpha   90.00
_cell.angle_beta   90.00
_cell.angle_gamma   90.00
#
_symmetry.space_group_name_H-M   'P 1'
#
loop_
_entity.id
_entity.type
_entity.pdbx_description
1 polymer ?
#
loop_
_entity_poly.entity_id
_entity_poly.type
_entity_poly.pdbx_seq_one_letter_code
_entity_poly.pdbx_strand_id
1 'polypeptide(L)'
;MIRQSRNIFFNKIIASLLFSLSISITIQAQNKLHLIIPVNANNQPLKTVLQTLSNKGKFYFSYNSNIINEDSLVTISAQNKTIKELLDILLNGDYQYKETGDYIIIQRNASGNYYFVSGYVTDNITGEKISDVSVYEKNQLVSTFTNADGFFRLKLKDRRPSLFVNVSKVAYADTTISIQPGYNQEVHVGITPQLSELGPVVVSSKVERNWLARIFLSSRQKMQSLNIRKFFASKQYQVSLVPGIGSHGLNAQVINKVSVNIIGGYAAGTSGVELGGIFNIDKRNANHVQVAGAFNVVGGTFKGVQLAGIHNNVFDSLKGVQASGFSNLVKGDLGGVQLTGNYNVIWGNLKGVQAAGTVNLVKDKSHGVQLAGLGNISRKEMKGVQLAGLFNYTHYSRGVQIALVNIADSSSGYSIGLINIVKKGYHKLSVYSNEVLNVNMAYKSGSRKLYSILLVGMNIAENNKAYTIGYGIGKEMMLNQNLSIATELTSQNLYLGDWKSFPSLYRFQPSFNVRFSKNIALFAGPTFSVFHSKQTHTIPGYKSGPSTGYPGFNFGSNTRAWFGWHVGINLF
;
A
#
# COMPACT_ATOMS: atom_id res chain seq x y z
N MET A 1 8.40 31.16 -23.97
CA MET A 1 9.42 31.81 -23.07
C MET A 1 9.41 31.31 -21.63
N ILE A 2 8.41 30.56 -21.16
CA ILE A 2 8.28 30.09 -19.74
C ILE A 2 8.98 28.74 -19.46
N ARG A 3 9.35 27.99 -20.49
CA ARG A 3 9.97 26.64 -20.33
C ARG A 3 11.49 26.63 -20.14
N GLN A 4 12.18 27.73 -20.52
CA GLN A 4 13.63 27.85 -20.34
C GLN A 4 14.06 28.34 -18.95
N SER A 5 13.24 29.09 -18.24
CA SER A 5 13.61 29.64 -16.91
C SER A 5 13.58 28.57 -15.79
N ARG A 6 12.76 27.51 -15.91
CA ARG A 6 12.67 26.42 -14.91
C ARG A 6 13.89 25.50 -14.87
N ASN A 7 14.52 25.27 -16.03
CA ASN A 7 15.72 24.41 -16.08
C ASN A 7 16.98 25.14 -15.54
N ILE A 8 17.05 26.45 -15.65
CA ILE A 8 18.19 27.25 -15.13
C ILE A 8 18.12 27.33 -13.60
N PHE A 9 16.91 27.37 -13.01
CA PHE A 9 16.73 27.41 -11.56
C PHE A 9 17.04 26.06 -10.90
N PHE A 10 16.61 24.98 -11.54
CA PHE A 10 16.86 23.62 -11.05
C PHE A 10 18.35 23.24 -11.14
N ASN A 11 19.02 23.60 -12.21
CA ASN A 11 20.47 23.39 -12.37
C ASN A 11 21.31 24.23 -11.41
N LYS A 12 20.88 25.42 -11.05
CA LYS A 12 21.55 26.24 -10.02
C LYS A 12 21.40 25.70 -8.62
N ILE A 13 20.26 25.10 -8.28
CA ILE A 13 20.04 24.41 -6.98
C ILE A 13 20.88 23.15 -6.89
N ILE A 14 20.95 22.34 -7.94
CA ILE A 14 21.80 21.13 -7.99
C ILE A 14 23.29 21.50 -7.95
N ALA A 15 23.72 22.54 -8.66
CA ALA A 15 25.09 23.01 -8.61
C ALA A 15 25.46 23.61 -7.24
N SER A 16 24.52 24.29 -6.57
CA SER A 16 24.70 24.79 -5.19
C SER A 16 24.75 23.67 -4.17
N LEU A 17 23.94 22.60 -4.32
CA LEU A 17 24.01 21.40 -3.47
C LEU A 17 25.30 20.61 -3.70
N LEU A 18 25.76 20.48 -4.93
CA LEU A 18 27.04 19.82 -5.24
C LEU A 18 28.25 20.64 -4.79
N PHE A 19 28.17 21.96 -4.81
CA PHE A 19 29.23 22.83 -4.31
C PHE A 19 29.29 22.87 -2.78
N SER A 20 28.17 22.72 -2.08
CA SER A 20 28.16 22.58 -0.61
C SER A 20 28.64 21.19 -0.14
N LEU A 21 28.59 20.16 -1.00
CA LEU A 21 29.14 18.82 -0.69
C LEU A 21 30.64 18.70 -0.95
N SER A 22 31.25 19.62 -1.68
CA SER A 22 32.68 19.57 -2.05
C SER A 22 33.60 20.36 -1.11
N ILE A 23 33.08 21.05 -0.10
CA ILE A 23 33.88 21.68 0.94
C ILE A 23 33.92 20.77 2.19
N SER A 24 34.26 19.53 2.00
CA SER A 24 34.82 18.70 3.07
C SER A 24 36.33 18.99 3.10
N ILE A 25 36.70 20.10 3.73
CA ILE A 25 38.09 20.32 4.14
C ILE A 25 38.41 19.16 5.10
N THR A 26 39.14 18.18 4.63
CA THR A 26 39.79 17.20 5.46
C THR A 26 40.86 17.93 6.27
N ILE A 27 40.47 18.47 7.43
CA ILE A 27 41.40 18.77 8.50
C ILE A 27 41.90 17.38 8.93
N GLN A 28 43.04 16.98 8.44
CA GLN A 28 43.83 15.90 9.04
C GLN A 28 44.32 16.43 10.40
N ALA A 29 43.45 16.39 11.41
CA ALA A 29 43.90 16.40 12.77
C ALA A 29 44.74 15.11 12.93
N GLN A 30 46.01 15.24 13.25
CA GLN A 30 46.84 14.09 13.63
C GLN A 30 46.14 13.44 14.80
N ASN A 31 45.59 12.26 14.56
CA ASN A 31 44.78 11.54 15.55
C ASN A 31 45.75 10.84 16.52
N LYS A 32 46.04 11.54 17.61
CA LYS A 32 47.03 11.10 18.64
C LYS A 32 46.64 9.77 19.26
N LEU A 33 45.36 9.48 19.35
CA LEU A 33 44.84 8.21 19.86
C LEU A 33 45.21 7.01 18.98
N HIS A 34 45.51 7.23 17.69
CA HIS A 34 45.94 6.20 16.78
C HIS A 34 47.47 6.05 16.65
N LEU A 35 48.25 6.88 17.37
CA LEU A 35 49.70 6.71 17.41
C LEU A 35 50.05 5.36 18.05
N ILE A 36 50.95 4.63 17.43
CA ILE A 36 51.51 3.38 17.94
C ILE A 36 52.79 3.72 18.68
N ILE A 37 52.81 3.51 19.99
CA ILE A 37 53.95 3.78 20.85
C ILE A 37 54.32 2.51 21.62
N PRO A 38 55.53 1.98 21.45
CA PRO A 38 55.97 0.82 22.21
C PRO A 38 56.17 1.21 23.67
N VAL A 39 55.57 0.43 24.57
CA VAL A 39 55.66 0.58 26.01
C VAL A 39 56.01 -0.75 26.66
N ASN A 40 56.93 -0.68 27.61
CA ASN A 40 57.29 -1.81 28.48
C ASN A 40 57.40 -1.27 29.91
N ALA A 41 56.50 -1.67 30.77
CA ALA A 41 56.49 -1.30 32.18
C ALA A 41 56.19 -2.54 33.00
N ASN A 42 56.99 -2.79 34.01
CA ASN A 42 56.79 -3.88 34.94
C ASN A 42 56.67 -3.31 36.37
N ASN A 43 55.49 -3.51 36.96
CA ASN A 43 55.17 -3.07 38.33
C ASN A 43 55.49 -1.59 38.56
N GLN A 44 55.16 -0.70 37.63
CA GLN A 44 55.38 0.74 37.71
C GLN A 44 54.09 1.51 38.02
N PRO A 45 54.18 2.65 38.75
CA PRO A 45 53.01 3.49 38.97
C PRO A 45 52.41 3.96 37.64
N LEU A 46 51.07 3.94 37.52
CA LEU A 46 50.34 4.34 36.32
C LEU A 46 50.75 5.75 35.83
N LYS A 47 50.99 6.69 36.73
CA LYS A 47 51.47 8.05 36.46
C LYS A 47 52.78 8.01 35.63
N THR A 48 53.74 7.18 36.01
CA THR A 48 55.02 7.03 35.33
C THR A 48 54.84 6.48 33.91
N VAL A 49 53.92 5.52 33.73
CA VAL A 49 53.62 4.94 32.43
C VAL A 49 52.94 5.97 31.52
N LEU A 50 51.96 6.73 32.02
CA LEU A 50 51.30 7.80 31.30
C LEU A 50 52.29 8.92 30.91
N GLN A 51 53.21 9.32 31.80
CA GLN A 51 54.24 10.29 31.49
C GLN A 51 55.20 9.78 30.37
N THR A 52 55.53 8.52 30.38
CA THR A 52 56.38 7.90 29.35
C THR A 52 55.70 7.93 27.99
N LEU A 53 54.40 7.61 27.92
CA LEU A 53 53.60 7.68 26.71
C LEU A 53 53.46 9.13 26.21
N SER A 54 53.19 10.08 27.11
CA SER A 54 53.11 11.51 26.86
C SER A 54 54.40 12.05 26.21
N ASN A 55 55.55 11.77 26.82
CA ASN A 55 56.88 12.21 26.34
C ASN A 55 57.21 11.65 24.94
N LYS A 56 56.94 10.36 24.73
CA LYS A 56 57.21 9.70 23.45
C LYS A 56 56.28 10.17 22.35
N GLY A 57 55.00 10.42 22.66
CA GLY A 57 54.00 10.82 21.69
C GLY A 57 53.90 12.32 21.46
N LYS A 58 54.62 13.17 22.23
CA LYS A 58 54.59 14.65 22.21
C LYS A 58 53.18 15.22 22.40
N PHE A 59 52.44 14.69 23.37
CA PHE A 59 51.15 15.17 23.80
C PHE A 59 51.03 15.10 25.32
N TYR A 60 49.96 15.70 25.89
CA TYR A 60 49.72 15.70 27.32
C TYR A 60 48.44 14.95 27.65
N PHE A 61 48.41 14.19 28.74
CA PHE A 61 47.19 13.70 29.31
C PHE A 61 46.60 14.71 30.28
N SER A 62 45.27 14.93 30.14
CA SER A 62 44.51 15.75 31.09
C SER A 62 43.40 14.88 31.70
N TYR A 63 43.42 14.73 32.99
CA TYR A 63 42.41 13.95 33.73
C TYR A 63 42.26 14.46 35.15
N ASN A 64 41.15 14.15 35.81
CA ASN A 64 40.95 14.41 37.22
C ASN A 64 41.53 13.30 38.06
N SER A 65 42.47 13.62 38.98
CA SER A 65 43.13 12.66 39.89
C SER A 65 42.17 11.89 40.79
N ASN A 66 40.95 12.42 41.04
CA ASN A 66 39.93 11.69 41.78
C ASN A 66 39.26 10.55 41.01
N ILE A 67 39.45 10.47 39.69
CA ILE A 67 38.88 9.39 38.85
C ILE A 67 39.87 8.36 38.41
N ILE A 68 41.17 8.66 38.45
CA ILE A 68 42.29 7.76 38.09
C ILE A 68 43.20 7.65 39.31
N ASN A 69 43.43 6.41 39.78
CA ASN A 69 44.41 6.17 40.82
C ASN A 69 45.83 6.12 40.17
N GLU A 70 46.52 7.26 40.25
CA GLU A 70 47.85 7.47 39.66
C GLU A 70 48.93 6.56 40.20
N ASP A 71 48.79 6.12 41.48
CA ASP A 71 49.77 5.31 42.19
C ASP A 71 49.54 3.81 41.98
N SER A 72 48.50 3.43 41.26
CA SER A 72 48.26 2.00 40.98
C SER A 72 49.43 1.40 40.16
N LEU A 73 49.95 0.25 40.62
CA LEU A 73 51.02 -0.44 39.98
C LEU A 73 50.47 -1.20 38.75
N VAL A 74 51.06 -0.94 37.59
CA VAL A 74 50.65 -1.58 36.30
C VAL A 74 51.81 -2.31 35.65
N THR A 75 51.50 -3.42 35.01
CA THR A 75 52.43 -4.17 34.20
C THR A 75 51.87 -4.25 32.78
N ILE A 76 52.60 -3.73 31.82
CA ILE A 76 52.20 -3.73 30.40
C ILE A 76 53.44 -3.90 29.52
N SER A 77 53.35 -4.79 28.54
CA SER A 77 54.35 -4.94 27.48
C SER A 77 53.62 -4.98 26.13
N ALA A 78 53.78 -3.94 25.32
CA ALA A 78 53.13 -3.83 24.04
C ALA A 78 54.00 -3.06 23.03
N GLN A 79 54.18 -3.64 21.84
CA GLN A 79 54.98 -3.03 20.75
C GLN A 79 54.17 -2.45 19.63
N ASN A 80 52.98 -3.00 19.34
CA ASN A 80 52.15 -2.65 18.19
C ASN A 80 50.72 -2.26 18.60
N LYS A 81 50.57 -1.51 19.69
CA LYS A 81 49.24 -1.03 20.15
C LYS A 81 49.14 0.48 20.02
N THR A 82 47.98 0.93 19.62
CA THR A 82 47.64 2.36 19.58
C THR A 82 47.52 2.93 21.00
N ILE A 83 47.71 4.25 21.15
CA ILE A 83 47.48 4.94 22.45
C ILE A 83 46.11 4.62 23.01
N LYS A 84 45.07 4.57 22.18
CA LYS A 84 43.73 4.20 22.63
C LYS A 84 43.66 2.80 23.21
N GLU A 85 44.26 1.81 22.52
CA GLU A 85 44.30 0.43 23.02
C GLU A 85 45.14 0.28 24.31
N LEU A 86 46.22 1.05 24.39
CA LEU A 86 47.03 1.08 25.60
C LEU A 86 46.27 1.65 26.78
N LEU A 87 45.55 2.77 26.58
CA LEU A 87 44.69 3.38 27.60
C LEU A 87 43.54 2.45 28.02
N ASP A 88 42.92 1.76 27.05
CA ASP A 88 41.84 0.79 27.34
C ASP A 88 42.36 -0.39 28.21
N ILE A 89 43.60 -0.80 28.01
CA ILE A 89 44.22 -1.84 28.84
C ILE A 89 44.57 -1.29 30.23
N LEU A 90 45.25 -0.14 30.30
CA LEU A 90 45.72 0.46 31.54
C LEU A 90 44.59 0.92 32.47
N LEU A 91 43.50 1.39 31.89
CA LEU A 91 42.37 2.00 32.63
C LEU A 91 41.10 1.11 32.65
N ASN A 92 41.18 -0.11 32.18
CA ASN A 92 40.10 -1.13 32.20
C ASN A 92 38.79 -0.70 31.54
N GLY A 93 38.82 0.15 30.49
CA GLY A 93 37.68 0.42 29.58
C GLY A 93 36.57 1.33 30.12
N ASP A 94 36.69 1.87 31.33
CA ASP A 94 35.66 2.76 31.93
C ASP A 94 35.79 4.23 31.53
N TYR A 95 36.66 4.54 30.58
CA TYR A 95 37.03 5.90 30.21
C TYR A 95 36.78 6.19 28.74
N GLN A 96 36.44 7.43 28.43
CA GLN A 96 36.45 7.97 27.07
C GLN A 96 37.58 8.94 26.91
N TYR A 97 38.17 8.96 25.73
CA TYR A 97 39.29 9.80 25.36
C TYR A 97 38.87 10.81 24.32
N LYS A 98 39.14 12.09 24.59
CA LYS A 98 38.86 13.17 23.66
C LYS A 98 40.15 13.93 23.36
N GLU A 99 40.46 14.08 22.08
CA GLU A 99 41.59 14.90 21.65
C GLU A 99 41.19 16.36 21.56
N THR A 100 41.99 17.24 22.12
CA THR A 100 41.78 18.70 22.06
C THR A 100 43.15 19.38 22.02
N GLY A 101 43.58 19.82 20.84
CA GLY A 101 44.94 20.35 20.63
C GLY A 101 46.00 19.32 20.97
N ASP A 102 46.94 19.67 21.85
CA ASP A 102 47.99 18.77 22.30
C ASP A 102 47.61 17.91 23.51
N TYR A 103 46.36 17.89 23.89
CA TYR A 103 45.86 17.15 25.05
C TYR A 103 44.98 15.97 24.64
N ILE A 104 45.21 14.85 25.28
CA ILE A 104 44.27 13.74 25.37
C ILE A 104 43.55 13.84 26.73
N ILE A 105 42.30 14.23 26.69
CA ILE A 105 41.46 14.37 27.87
C ILE A 105 40.86 13.00 28.18
N ILE A 106 41.19 12.48 29.38
CA ILE A 106 40.61 11.23 29.88
C ILE A 106 39.48 11.56 30.82
N GLN A 107 38.28 11.17 30.45
CA GLN A 107 37.08 11.39 31.24
C GLN A 107 36.44 10.06 31.58
N ARG A 108 35.88 9.94 32.78
CA ARG A 108 34.99 8.81 33.04
C ARG A 108 33.81 8.88 32.09
N ASN A 109 33.49 7.75 31.53
CA ASN A 109 32.38 7.66 30.59
C ASN A 109 31.10 8.12 31.30
N ALA A 110 30.65 9.35 31.07
CA ALA A 110 29.47 9.94 31.72
C ALA A 110 28.16 9.20 31.35
N SER A 111 28.23 8.29 30.40
CA SER A 111 27.11 7.46 29.95
C SER A 111 27.10 6.11 30.66
N GLY A 112 26.95 6.14 32.00
CA GLY A 112 26.68 4.96 32.83
C GLY A 112 27.71 3.82 32.70
N ASN A 113 28.06 3.24 33.81
CA ASN A 113 28.89 2.05 33.88
C ASN A 113 28.26 0.97 32.98
N TYR A 114 29.09 0.34 32.15
CA TYR A 114 28.71 -0.78 31.31
C TYR A 114 29.48 -2.02 31.72
N TYR A 115 28.83 -3.16 31.61
CA TYR A 115 29.48 -4.46 31.75
C TYR A 115 29.18 -5.34 30.55
N PHE A 116 29.98 -6.36 30.32
CA PHE A 116 29.84 -7.25 29.20
C PHE A 116 29.47 -8.65 29.67
N VAL A 117 28.49 -9.23 29.01
CA VAL A 117 28.22 -10.66 29.08
C VAL A 117 28.67 -11.24 27.74
N SER A 118 29.71 -12.08 27.80
CA SER A 118 30.28 -12.76 26.62
C SER A 118 30.18 -14.27 26.80
N GLY A 119 30.37 -15.02 25.72
CA GLY A 119 30.36 -16.46 25.80
C GLY A 119 30.08 -17.16 24.50
N TYR A 120 29.83 -18.46 24.60
CA TYR A 120 29.57 -19.32 23.45
C TYR A 120 28.20 -19.96 23.55
N VAL A 121 27.58 -20.12 22.36
CA VAL A 121 26.30 -20.85 22.23
C VAL A 121 26.57 -22.14 21.48
N THR A 122 26.12 -23.25 22.07
CA THR A 122 26.28 -24.61 21.52
C THR A 122 24.95 -25.34 21.41
N ASP A 123 24.90 -26.31 20.54
CA ASP A 123 23.76 -27.25 20.45
C ASP A 123 23.87 -28.28 21.56
N ASN A 124 22.82 -28.47 22.33
CA ASN A 124 22.80 -29.42 23.45
C ASN A 124 22.88 -30.90 23.02
N ILE A 125 22.54 -31.19 21.74
CA ILE A 125 22.54 -32.56 21.23
C ILE A 125 23.88 -32.89 20.55
N THR A 126 24.37 -31.99 19.68
CA THR A 126 25.55 -32.25 18.87
C THR A 126 26.82 -31.68 19.50
N GLY A 127 26.73 -30.74 20.43
CA GLY A 127 27.86 -30.00 20.99
C GLY A 127 28.45 -28.95 20.04
N GLU A 128 27.91 -28.81 18.82
CA GLU A 128 28.43 -27.88 17.82
C GLU A 128 28.15 -26.42 18.19
N LYS A 129 29.06 -25.56 17.81
CA LYS A 129 28.92 -24.09 17.98
C LYS A 129 27.89 -23.53 17.01
N ILE A 130 27.01 -22.66 17.50
CA ILE A 130 25.88 -22.15 16.70
C ILE A 130 26.08 -20.67 16.38
N SER A 131 26.16 -20.35 15.09
CA SER A 131 26.19 -18.98 14.56
C SER A 131 24.79 -18.36 14.49
N ASP A 132 24.72 -17.04 14.33
CA ASP A 132 23.49 -16.27 14.09
C ASP A 132 22.37 -16.47 15.14
N VAL A 133 22.74 -16.81 16.36
CA VAL A 133 21.83 -16.85 17.51
C VAL A 133 21.65 -15.44 18.04
N SER A 134 20.42 -15.03 18.29
CA SER A 134 20.13 -13.76 18.94
C SER A 134 20.26 -13.88 20.45
N VAL A 135 21.22 -13.14 21.02
CA VAL A 135 21.40 -12.99 22.47
C VAL A 135 20.94 -11.60 22.85
N TYR A 136 19.95 -11.48 23.76
CA TYR A 136 19.29 -10.20 24.03
C TYR A 136 18.84 -10.05 25.47
N GLU A 137 18.73 -8.78 25.88
CA GLU A 137 18.19 -8.38 27.16
C GLU A 137 16.91 -7.55 26.96
N LYS A 138 15.82 -7.95 27.64
CA LYS A 138 14.46 -7.45 27.42
C LYS A 138 14.20 -6.05 27.98
N ASN A 139 14.80 -5.68 29.11
CA ASN A 139 14.52 -4.40 29.78
C ASN A 139 15.28 -3.25 29.12
N GLN A 140 16.55 -3.50 28.76
CA GLN A 140 17.41 -2.52 28.08
C GLN A 140 17.19 -2.47 26.56
N LEU A 141 16.51 -3.48 26.01
CA LEU A 141 16.24 -3.64 24.57
C LEU A 141 17.52 -3.65 23.72
N VAL A 142 18.52 -4.36 24.20
CA VAL A 142 19.80 -4.56 23.51
C VAL A 142 19.97 -6.00 23.08
N SER A 143 20.69 -6.22 21.99
CA SER A 143 20.96 -7.55 21.47
C SER A 143 22.27 -7.61 20.71
N THR A 144 22.78 -8.82 20.58
CA THR A 144 23.89 -9.18 19.71
C THR A 144 23.61 -10.50 19.02
N PHE A 145 24.45 -10.88 18.06
CA PHE A 145 24.42 -12.19 17.41
C PHE A 145 25.70 -12.98 17.72
N THR A 146 25.59 -14.28 17.73
CA THR A 146 26.77 -15.14 17.71
C THR A 146 27.47 -15.06 16.34
N ASN A 147 28.80 -15.07 16.34
CA ASN A 147 29.62 -15.18 15.13
C ASN A 147 29.68 -16.65 14.62
N ALA A 148 30.53 -16.93 13.62
CA ALA A 148 30.69 -18.26 13.07
C ALA A 148 31.19 -19.30 14.10
N ASP A 149 31.96 -18.87 15.11
CA ASP A 149 32.44 -19.70 16.20
C ASP A 149 31.46 -19.83 17.37
N GLY A 150 30.21 -19.39 17.20
CA GLY A 150 29.21 -19.36 18.27
C GLY A 150 29.47 -18.33 19.36
N PHE A 151 30.47 -17.46 19.23
CA PHE A 151 30.83 -16.45 20.23
C PHE A 151 29.95 -15.23 20.15
N PHE A 152 29.54 -14.71 21.29
CA PHE A 152 28.80 -13.44 21.41
C PHE A 152 29.43 -12.53 22.48
N ARG A 153 29.17 -11.22 22.36
CA ARG A 153 29.47 -10.21 23.39
C ARG A 153 28.33 -9.21 23.44
N LEU A 154 27.61 -9.18 24.55
CA LEU A 154 26.48 -8.29 24.82
C LEU A 154 26.90 -7.20 25.80
N LYS A 155 26.71 -5.93 25.44
CA LYS A 155 27.01 -4.76 26.27
C LYS A 155 25.75 -4.33 27.04
N LEU A 156 25.83 -4.30 28.35
CA LEU A 156 24.73 -3.94 29.25
C LEU A 156 25.09 -2.70 30.09
N LYS A 157 24.08 -1.86 30.42
CA LYS A 157 24.23 -0.68 31.28
C LYS A 157 24.04 -1.08 32.73
N ASP A 158 24.94 -0.68 33.58
CA ASP A 158 24.90 -0.98 35.01
C ASP A 158 23.76 -0.26 35.75
N ARG A 159 23.39 0.96 35.32
CA ARG A 159 22.26 1.73 35.93
C ARG A 159 20.91 1.04 35.85
N ARG A 160 20.77 -0.02 35.05
CA ARG A 160 19.58 -0.84 34.93
C ARG A 160 19.96 -2.31 35.06
N PRO A 161 20.18 -2.79 36.27
CA PRO A 161 20.68 -4.13 36.50
C PRO A 161 19.74 -5.16 35.86
N SER A 162 20.34 -6.04 35.08
CA SER A 162 19.63 -7.14 34.40
C SER A 162 20.06 -8.43 35.03
N LEU A 163 19.10 -9.25 35.44
CA LEU A 163 19.35 -10.54 36.07
C LEU A 163 19.37 -11.68 35.05
N PHE A 164 18.83 -11.42 33.84
CA PHE A 164 18.62 -12.45 32.82
C PHE A 164 19.02 -11.98 31.43
N VAL A 165 19.61 -12.88 30.68
CA VAL A 165 19.85 -12.74 29.24
C VAL A 165 19.12 -13.88 28.53
N ASN A 166 18.50 -13.55 27.40
CA ASN A 166 17.73 -14.50 26.61
C ASN A 166 18.50 -14.87 25.35
N VAL A 167 18.43 -16.13 24.98
CA VAL A 167 19.10 -16.70 23.80
C VAL A 167 18.02 -17.37 22.96
N SER A 168 17.92 -17.00 21.70
CA SER A 168 16.85 -17.45 20.81
C SER A 168 17.34 -17.62 19.37
N LYS A 169 16.96 -18.74 18.74
CA LYS A 169 17.18 -19.04 17.33
C LYS A 169 15.99 -19.78 16.76
N VAL A 170 15.73 -19.58 15.47
CA VAL A 170 14.70 -20.35 14.73
C VAL A 170 15.04 -21.83 14.81
N ALA A 171 14.03 -22.68 15.03
CA ALA A 171 14.12 -24.13 15.21
C ALA A 171 14.81 -24.60 16.52
N TYR A 172 15.05 -23.68 17.47
CA TYR A 172 15.55 -23.99 18.81
C TYR A 172 14.57 -23.50 19.88
N ALA A 173 14.63 -24.14 21.04
CA ALA A 173 13.91 -23.69 22.23
C ALA A 173 14.53 -22.39 22.75
N ASP A 174 13.68 -21.39 23.10
CA ASP A 174 14.13 -20.17 23.73
C ASP A 174 14.75 -20.48 25.10
N THR A 175 15.98 -20.05 25.35
CA THR A 175 16.74 -20.29 26.58
C THR A 175 16.96 -18.97 27.33
N THR A 176 16.85 -18.99 28.64
CA THR A 176 17.12 -17.83 29.49
C THR A 176 18.19 -18.21 30.49
N ILE A 177 19.24 -17.40 30.62
CA ILE A 177 20.32 -17.58 31.57
C ILE A 177 20.29 -16.46 32.61
N SER A 178 20.62 -16.77 33.86
CA SER A 178 20.82 -15.77 34.89
C SER A 178 22.25 -15.24 34.84
N ILE A 179 22.41 -13.94 35.11
CA ILE A 179 23.69 -13.23 35.08
C ILE A 179 23.84 -12.40 36.34
N GLN A 180 25.07 -12.06 36.70
CA GLN A 180 25.39 -11.14 37.77
C GLN A 180 25.46 -9.71 37.21
N PRO A 181 24.62 -8.78 37.69
CA PRO A 181 24.65 -7.38 37.24
C PRO A 181 25.95 -6.67 37.64
N GLY A 182 26.43 -5.79 36.78
CA GLY A 182 27.60 -4.94 37.04
C GLY A 182 28.94 -5.61 36.82
N TYR A 183 29.01 -6.91 36.52
CA TYR A 183 30.26 -7.65 36.35
C TYR A 183 30.45 -8.16 34.94
N ASN A 184 31.65 -8.01 34.41
CA ASN A 184 32.03 -8.70 33.18
C ASN A 184 32.11 -10.21 33.48
N GLN A 185 31.40 -10.99 32.66
CA GLN A 185 31.35 -12.44 32.85
C GLN A 185 31.32 -13.18 31.53
N GLU A 186 31.81 -14.39 31.56
CA GLU A 186 31.75 -15.33 30.45
C GLU A 186 30.80 -16.47 30.79
N VAL A 187 29.92 -16.81 29.85
CA VAL A 187 28.88 -17.83 30.01
C VAL A 187 28.88 -18.81 28.86
N HIS A 188 28.55 -20.07 29.13
CA HIS A 188 28.32 -21.08 28.10
C HIS A 188 26.85 -21.43 28.09
N VAL A 189 26.23 -21.36 26.91
CA VAL A 189 24.80 -21.54 26.75
C VAL A 189 24.53 -22.65 25.76
N GLY A 190 23.96 -23.74 26.25
CA GLY A 190 23.42 -24.78 25.37
C GLY A 190 21.99 -24.48 24.99
N ILE A 191 21.65 -24.58 23.73
CA ILE A 191 20.26 -24.48 23.24
C ILE A 191 19.83 -25.79 22.60
N THR A 192 18.58 -26.19 22.83
CA THR A 192 18.07 -27.48 22.38
C THR A 192 17.27 -27.31 21.09
N PRO A 193 17.57 -28.08 20.02
CA PRO A 193 16.73 -28.09 18.83
C PRO A 193 15.28 -28.41 19.20
N GLN A 194 14.35 -27.62 18.72
CA GLN A 194 12.93 -27.86 18.88
C GLN A 194 12.38 -28.36 17.54
N LEU A 195 12.16 -29.67 17.44
CA LEU A 195 11.36 -30.23 16.36
C LEU A 195 9.93 -29.73 16.58
N SER A 196 9.57 -28.63 15.92
CA SER A 196 8.14 -28.32 15.80
C SER A 196 7.54 -29.39 14.90
N GLU A 197 6.57 -30.14 15.41
CA GLU A 197 5.66 -30.87 14.53
C GLU A 197 5.28 -29.97 13.37
N LEU A 198 5.38 -30.49 12.15
CA LEU A 198 5.28 -29.76 10.88
C LEU A 198 3.90 -29.08 10.70
N GLY A 199 3.63 -28.05 11.49
CA GLY A 199 2.80 -26.96 11.02
C GLY A 199 3.60 -26.14 9.99
N PRO A 200 2.97 -25.50 9.02
CA PRO A 200 3.69 -24.76 8.01
C PRO A 200 4.63 -23.78 8.69
N VAL A 201 5.93 -24.04 8.56
CA VAL A 201 6.98 -23.17 9.11
C VAL A 201 6.81 -21.80 8.47
N VAL A 202 6.17 -20.90 9.19
CA VAL A 202 6.12 -19.49 8.79
C VAL A 202 7.52 -18.91 9.02
N VAL A 203 8.38 -19.17 8.06
CA VAL A 203 9.82 -18.83 8.09
C VAL A 203 10.06 -17.31 8.07
N SER A 204 9.05 -16.50 7.77
CA SER A 204 9.13 -15.04 7.86
C SER A 204 7.77 -14.43 8.15
N SER A 205 7.71 -13.26 8.79
CA SER A 205 6.46 -12.52 8.85
C SER A 205 6.04 -12.08 7.43
N LYS A 206 4.76 -11.87 7.23
CA LYS A 206 4.21 -11.42 5.94
C LYS A 206 4.91 -10.16 5.43
N VAL A 207 5.35 -9.30 6.34
CA VAL A 207 6.03 -8.03 6.05
C VAL A 207 7.41 -8.24 5.47
N GLU A 208 8.25 -9.09 6.06
CA GLU A 208 9.64 -9.29 5.63
C GLU A 208 9.74 -9.96 4.26
N ARG A 209 8.65 -10.61 3.79
CA ARG A 209 8.52 -11.14 2.42
C ARG A 209 8.07 -10.09 1.40
N ASN A 210 7.56 -8.94 1.86
CA ASN A 210 7.20 -7.84 0.98
C ASN A 210 8.44 -7.32 0.23
N TRP A 211 8.29 -6.99 -1.05
CA TRP A 211 9.40 -6.52 -1.88
C TRP A 211 10.03 -5.23 -1.35
N LEU A 212 9.22 -4.29 -0.80
CA LEU A 212 9.71 -3.07 -0.16
C LEU A 212 10.58 -3.38 1.05
N ALA A 213 10.10 -4.26 1.95
CA ALA A 213 10.87 -4.68 3.12
C ALA A 213 12.15 -5.45 2.74
N ARG A 214 12.18 -6.12 1.57
CA ARG A 214 13.40 -6.76 1.08
C ARG A 214 14.49 -5.76 0.72
N ILE A 215 14.12 -4.60 0.22
CA ILE A 215 15.06 -3.53 -0.16
C ILE A 215 15.62 -2.82 1.08
N PHE A 216 14.75 -2.52 2.06
CA PHE A 216 15.12 -1.63 3.17
C PHE A 216 15.53 -2.34 4.46
N LEU A 217 15.28 -3.64 4.60
CA LEU A 217 15.68 -4.42 5.78
C LEU A 217 16.90 -5.27 5.49
N SER A 218 17.94 -5.12 6.31
CA SER A 218 19.14 -5.95 6.23
C SER A 218 18.84 -7.42 6.63
N SER A 219 19.68 -8.35 6.20
CA SER A 219 19.58 -9.78 6.56
C SER A 219 19.63 -9.97 8.08
N ARG A 220 20.46 -9.20 8.79
CA ARG A 220 20.52 -9.24 10.26
C ARG A 220 19.21 -8.83 10.93
N GLN A 221 18.56 -7.76 10.46
CA GLN A 221 17.26 -7.33 11.01
C GLN A 221 16.17 -8.37 10.78
N LYS A 222 16.14 -8.98 9.60
CA LYS A 222 15.20 -10.08 9.29
C LYS A 222 15.46 -11.29 10.19
N MET A 223 16.72 -11.66 10.38
CA MET A 223 17.10 -12.78 11.23
C MET A 223 16.78 -12.50 12.71
N GLN A 224 17.08 -11.31 13.22
CA GLN A 224 16.70 -10.91 14.58
C GLN A 224 15.19 -10.99 14.79
N SER A 225 14.42 -10.49 13.82
CA SER A 225 12.97 -10.55 13.85
C SER A 225 12.43 -11.99 13.86
N LEU A 226 13.08 -12.91 13.15
CA LEU A 226 12.74 -14.32 13.12
C LEU A 226 13.12 -15.05 14.41
N ASN A 227 14.29 -14.78 14.94
CA ASN A 227 14.77 -15.40 16.18
C ASN A 227 13.93 -14.95 17.39
N ILE A 228 13.64 -13.64 17.51
CA ILE A 228 12.93 -13.07 18.66
C ILE A 228 11.44 -12.90 18.35
N ARG A 229 10.73 -13.99 18.05
CA ARG A 229 9.31 -13.90 17.62
C ARG A 229 8.30 -13.71 18.76
N LYS A 230 8.62 -14.19 19.96
CA LYS A 230 7.69 -14.26 21.09
C LYS A 230 7.75 -13.03 22.01
N PHE A 231 8.80 -12.23 21.92
CA PHE A 231 8.99 -11.07 22.78
C PHE A 231 8.60 -9.78 22.06
N PHE A 232 7.80 -8.94 22.74
CA PHE A 232 7.46 -7.58 22.33
C PHE A 232 7.43 -6.67 23.53
N ALA A 233 8.06 -5.50 23.42
CA ALA A 233 8.06 -4.45 24.42
C ALA A 233 7.21 -3.26 23.95
N SER A 234 6.70 -2.47 24.89
CA SER A 234 6.03 -1.21 24.60
C SER A 234 6.89 -0.05 25.08
N LYS A 235 7.06 0.98 24.25
CA LYS A 235 7.77 2.23 24.58
C LYS A 235 6.95 3.43 24.14
N GLN A 236 7.17 4.55 24.82
CA GLN A 236 6.42 5.77 24.50
C GLN A 236 6.94 6.41 23.21
N TYR A 237 8.26 6.51 23.07
CA TYR A 237 8.89 7.24 21.96
C TYR A 237 9.95 6.40 21.25
N GLN A 238 10.03 6.57 19.95
CA GLN A 238 11.12 6.09 19.11
C GLN A 238 11.56 7.20 18.17
N VAL A 239 12.88 7.33 18.00
CA VAL A 239 13.48 8.09 16.92
C VAL A 239 14.43 7.15 16.18
N SER A 240 14.33 7.10 14.86
CA SER A 240 15.20 6.28 14.00
C SER A 240 15.65 7.07 12.78
N LEU A 241 16.90 6.90 12.38
CA LEU A 241 17.40 7.44 11.12
C LEU A 241 17.03 6.50 9.98
N VAL A 242 17.42 5.25 10.11
CA VAL A 242 17.08 4.12 9.22
C VAL A 242 16.82 2.88 10.08
N PRO A 243 16.20 1.83 9.55
CA PRO A 243 16.06 0.57 10.27
C PRO A 243 17.40 0.10 10.85
N GLY A 244 17.46 -0.16 12.16
CA GLY A 244 18.67 -0.58 12.88
C GLY A 244 19.52 0.55 13.46
N ILE A 245 19.31 1.79 13.07
CA ILE A 245 19.96 2.98 13.65
C ILE A 245 18.87 3.85 14.30
N GLY A 246 18.64 3.67 15.57
CA GLY A 246 17.60 4.37 16.31
C GLY A 246 17.77 4.28 17.82
N SER A 247 16.78 4.79 18.54
CA SER A 247 16.78 4.87 20.02
C SER A 247 16.76 3.50 20.72
N HIS A 248 16.43 2.41 20.00
CA HIS A 248 16.35 1.05 20.55
C HIS A 248 17.08 0.05 19.66
N GLY A 249 17.86 -0.85 20.28
CA GLY A 249 18.58 -1.92 19.54
C GLY A 249 17.66 -3.04 19.03
N LEU A 250 16.50 -3.23 19.65
CA LEU A 250 15.48 -4.24 19.30
C LEU A 250 14.25 -3.60 18.63
N ASN A 251 14.45 -2.71 17.68
CA ASN A 251 13.36 -1.94 17.04
C ASN A 251 12.21 -2.82 16.53
N ALA A 252 12.52 -3.93 15.87
CA ALA A 252 11.53 -4.88 15.34
C ALA A 252 10.67 -5.57 16.43
N GLN A 253 11.01 -5.41 17.69
CA GLN A 253 10.31 -6.01 18.83
C GLN A 253 9.64 -4.95 19.72
N VAL A 254 9.63 -3.67 19.32
CA VAL A 254 9.08 -2.57 20.10
C VAL A 254 7.82 -2.02 19.44
N ILE A 255 6.74 -1.92 20.24
CA ILE A 255 5.52 -1.20 19.89
C ILE A 255 5.65 0.21 20.49
N ASN A 256 5.62 1.22 19.63
CA ASN A 256 5.82 2.61 20.04
C ASN A 256 4.48 3.35 20.10
N LYS A 257 4.35 4.31 21.04
CA LYS A 257 3.23 5.23 21.05
C LYS A 257 3.46 6.34 20.00
N VAL A 258 4.68 6.89 19.97
CA VAL A 258 5.08 7.87 18.96
C VAL A 258 6.40 7.41 18.34
N SER A 259 6.46 7.39 17.02
CA SER A 259 7.65 7.02 16.25
C SER A 259 7.96 8.10 15.23
N VAL A 260 9.20 8.60 15.23
CA VAL A 260 9.70 9.54 14.23
C VAL A 260 10.88 8.90 13.51
N ASN A 261 10.70 8.63 12.23
CA ASN A 261 11.66 7.94 11.38
C ASN A 261 12.17 8.91 10.32
N ILE A 262 13.39 9.41 10.44
CA ILE A 262 13.92 10.48 9.59
C ILE A 262 13.95 10.06 8.12
N ILE A 263 14.53 8.91 7.81
CA ILE A 263 14.46 8.28 6.49
C ILE A 263 13.40 7.18 6.52
N GLY A 264 13.52 6.23 7.45
CA GLY A 264 12.58 5.16 7.59
C GLY A 264 12.71 4.37 8.89
N GLY A 265 11.61 3.73 9.29
CA GLY A 265 11.53 2.94 10.50
C GLY A 265 11.12 1.50 10.25
N TYR A 266 11.57 0.62 11.16
CA TYR A 266 11.08 -0.74 11.28
C TYR A 266 10.79 -1.04 12.74
N ALA A 267 9.52 -1.29 13.05
CA ALA A 267 9.05 -1.52 14.42
C ALA A 267 8.16 -2.78 14.51
N ALA A 268 7.87 -3.21 15.74
CA ALA A 268 6.84 -4.23 15.94
C ALA A 268 5.45 -3.68 15.60
N GLY A 269 5.23 -2.40 15.83
CA GLY A 269 3.99 -1.70 15.54
C GLY A 269 3.96 -0.33 16.17
N THR A 270 2.93 0.45 15.84
CA THR A 270 2.69 1.78 16.41
C THR A 270 1.28 1.88 16.99
N SER A 271 1.15 2.38 18.21
CA SER A 271 -0.14 2.54 18.90
C SER A 271 -0.68 3.97 18.90
N GLY A 272 0.00 4.93 18.29
CA GLY A 272 -0.37 6.34 18.23
C GLY A 272 0.03 6.99 16.92
N VAL A 273 1.12 7.75 16.90
CA VAL A 273 1.57 8.50 15.72
C VAL A 273 2.89 7.97 15.21
N GLU A 274 2.97 7.72 13.91
CA GLU A 274 4.20 7.36 13.24
C GLU A 274 4.44 8.24 12.01
N LEU A 275 5.59 8.87 11.98
CA LEU A 275 6.02 9.76 10.90
C LEU A 275 7.30 9.20 10.28
N GLY A 276 7.29 8.95 8.98
CA GLY A 276 8.43 8.50 8.20
C GLY A 276 8.77 9.46 7.07
N GLY A 277 10.03 9.89 6.98
CA GLY A 277 10.46 10.75 5.88
C GLY A 277 10.25 10.07 4.52
N ILE A 278 10.64 8.79 4.41
CA ILE A 278 10.40 8.00 3.21
C ILE A 278 9.43 6.85 3.51
N PHE A 279 9.71 6.04 4.55
CA PHE A 279 8.88 4.86 4.81
C PHE A 279 8.68 4.53 6.28
N ASN A 280 7.60 3.81 6.57
CA ASN A 280 7.33 3.12 7.83
C ASN A 280 7.02 1.65 7.56
N ILE A 281 7.61 0.76 8.35
CA ILE A 281 7.37 -0.68 8.29
C ILE A 281 7.03 -1.18 9.69
N ASP A 282 5.79 -1.62 9.87
CA ASP A 282 5.31 -2.24 11.10
C ASP A 282 5.09 -3.73 10.90
N LYS A 283 5.71 -4.54 11.75
CA LYS A 283 5.61 -6.01 11.70
C LYS A 283 4.22 -6.52 12.06
N ARG A 284 3.52 -5.82 12.95
CA ARG A 284 2.20 -6.15 13.49
C ARG A 284 1.20 -5.04 13.20
N ASN A 285 0.34 -4.73 14.16
CA ASN A 285 -0.71 -3.72 14.05
C ASN A 285 -0.15 -2.30 14.21
N ALA A 286 -0.72 -1.37 13.46
CA ALA A 286 -0.53 0.05 13.68
C ALA A 286 -1.88 0.75 13.88
N ASN A 287 -1.90 1.81 14.69
CA ASN A 287 -3.13 2.50 15.02
C ASN A 287 -2.94 4.03 14.99
N HIS A 288 -4.05 4.73 14.85
CA HIS A 288 -4.26 6.18 14.84
C HIS A 288 -3.71 6.86 13.60
N VAL A 289 -2.46 7.30 13.57
CA VAL A 289 -1.93 8.07 12.43
C VAL A 289 -0.59 7.53 11.99
N GLN A 290 -0.48 7.21 10.70
CA GLN A 290 0.77 6.79 10.07
C GLN A 290 0.97 7.57 8.77
N VAL A 291 2.08 8.31 8.68
CA VAL A 291 2.41 9.15 7.52
C VAL A 291 3.80 8.81 7.02
N ALA A 292 3.94 8.67 5.73
CA ALA A 292 5.24 8.47 5.08
C ALA A 292 5.35 9.28 3.78
N GLY A 293 6.54 9.75 3.49
CA GLY A 293 6.81 10.44 2.22
C GLY A 293 6.59 9.54 1.01
N ALA A 294 6.94 8.25 1.08
CA ALA A 294 6.76 7.32 -0.01
C ALA A 294 5.79 6.18 0.32
N PHE A 295 6.03 5.38 1.38
CA PHE A 295 5.18 4.22 1.63
C PHE A 295 5.10 3.78 3.09
N ASN A 296 3.94 3.18 3.43
CA ASN A 296 3.69 2.49 4.68
C ASN A 296 3.42 1.01 4.43
N VAL A 297 3.98 0.15 5.28
CA VAL A 297 3.76 -1.30 5.27
C VAL A 297 3.38 -1.77 6.66
N VAL A 298 2.19 -2.36 6.81
CA VAL A 298 1.68 -2.88 8.08
C VAL A 298 1.38 -4.36 7.95
N GLY A 299 2.02 -5.19 8.76
CA GLY A 299 1.90 -6.65 8.74
C GLY A 299 0.61 -7.20 9.33
N GLY A 300 0.00 -6.46 10.23
CA GLY A 300 -1.28 -6.76 10.86
C GLY A 300 -2.40 -5.84 10.39
N THR A 301 -3.32 -5.54 11.32
CA THR A 301 -4.43 -4.59 11.10
C THR A 301 -3.96 -3.14 11.23
N PHE A 302 -4.62 -2.27 10.50
CA PHE A 302 -4.49 -0.83 10.67
C PHE A 302 -5.82 -0.19 11.09
N LYS A 303 -5.78 0.74 12.07
CA LYS A 303 -6.95 1.49 12.51
C LYS A 303 -6.62 2.98 12.63
N GLY A 304 -7.26 3.82 11.83
CA GLY A 304 -7.05 5.27 11.85
C GLY A 304 -6.81 5.87 10.49
N VAL A 305 -5.82 6.76 10.36
CA VAL A 305 -5.49 7.48 9.13
C VAL A 305 -4.08 7.09 8.67
N GLN A 306 -3.97 6.52 7.47
CA GLN A 306 -2.72 6.11 6.85
C GLN A 306 -2.50 6.88 5.55
N LEU A 307 -1.41 7.65 5.48
CA LEU A 307 -1.09 8.51 4.36
C LEU A 307 0.30 8.17 3.80
N ALA A 308 0.41 8.09 2.48
CA ALA A 308 1.70 7.92 1.80
C ALA A 308 1.75 8.70 0.50
N GLY A 309 2.92 9.20 0.15
CA GLY A 309 3.10 9.85 -1.16
C GLY A 309 2.90 8.89 -2.33
N ILE A 310 3.31 7.62 -2.18
CA ILE A 310 3.26 6.64 -3.27
C ILE A 310 2.34 5.46 -2.93
N HIS A 311 2.62 4.69 -1.86
CA HIS A 311 1.95 3.41 -1.65
C HIS A 311 1.71 3.06 -0.18
N ASN A 312 0.51 2.54 0.11
CA ASN A 312 0.18 1.93 1.39
C ASN A 312 -0.13 0.44 1.21
N ASN A 313 0.39 -0.39 2.12
CA ASN A 313 0.15 -1.82 2.14
C ASN A 313 -0.20 -2.33 3.53
N VAL A 314 -1.39 -2.86 3.70
CA VAL A 314 -1.87 -3.50 4.94
C VAL A 314 -2.14 -4.98 4.67
N PHE A 315 -1.46 -5.87 5.41
CA PHE A 315 -1.53 -7.32 5.20
C PHE A 315 -2.71 -8.01 5.88
N ASP A 316 -3.47 -7.27 6.65
CA ASP A 316 -4.73 -7.70 7.25
C ASP A 316 -5.79 -6.62 6.97
N SER A 317 -6.73 -6.40 7.87
CA SER A 317 -7.85 -5.50 7.68
C SER A 317 -7.51 -4.05 8.04
N LEU A 318 -8.22 -3.11 7.42
CA LEU A 318 -8.13 -1.69 7.69
C LEU A 318 -9.47 -1.12 8.15
N LYS A 319 -9.45 -0.30 9.21
CA LYS A 319 -10.59 0.52 9.63
C LYS A 319 -10.19 1.99 9.69
N GLY A 320 -10.80 2.83 8.88
CA GLY A 320 -10.52 4.26 8.83
C GLY A 320 -10.24 4.78 7.43
N VAL A 321 -9.21 5.60 7.28
CA VAL A 321 -8.87 6.25 6.01
C VAL A 321 -7.48 5.82 5.55
N GLN A 322 -7.36 5.43 4.29
CA GLN A 322 -6.09 5.15 3.63
C GLN A 322 -5.98 5.98 2.35
N ALA A 323 -4.95 6.80 2.25
CA ALA A 323 -4.74 7.63 1.07
C ALA A 323 -3.29 7.57 0.58
N SER A 324 -3.13 7.58 -0.75
CA SER A 324 -1.82 7.61 -1.38
C SER A 324 -1.86 8.28 -2.76
N GLY A 325 -0.71 8.75 -3.21
CA GLY A 325 -0.60 9.33 -4.55
C GLY A 325 -0.76 8.30 -5.66
N PHE A 326 -0.26 7.06 -5.48
CA PHE A 326 -0.26 6.08 -6.56
C PHE A 326 -1.12 4.85 -6.27
N SER A 327 -0.97 4.14 -5.13
CA SER A 327 -1.71 2.91 -4.90
C SER A 327 -1.92 2.54 -3.44
N ASN A 328 -3.03 1.88 -3.15
CA ASN A 328 -3.32 1.31 -1.85
C ASN A 328 -3.66 -0.18 -1.98
N LEU A 329 -3.16 -0.99 -1.06
CA LEU A 329 -3.42 -2.42 -0.97
C LEU A 329 -3.83 -2.82 0.45
N VAL A 330 -4.98 -3.47 0.58
CA VAL A 330 -5.46 -4.12 1.81
C VAL A 330 -5.73 -5.58 1.51
N LYS A 331 -5.06 -6.51 2.22
CA LYS A 331 -5.25 -7.96 2.00
C LYS A 331 -6.43 -8.55 2.79
N GLY A 332 -6.89 -7.89 3.83
CA GLY A 332 -8.11 -8.23 4.55
C GLY A 332 -9.28 -7.34 4.13
N ASP A 333 -10.20 -7.12 5.05
CA ASP A 333 -11.37 -6.27 4.87
C ASP A 333 -11.01 -4.78 5.04
N LEU A 334 -11.73 -3.93 4.31
CA LEU A 334 -11.67 -2.48 4.50
C LEU A 334 -13.01 -1.96 5.02
N GLY A 335 -12.97 -1.27 6.17
CA GLY A 335 -14.09 -0.51 6.72
C GLY A 335 -13.74 0.98 6.78
N GLY A 336 -14.25 1.79 5.86
CA GLY A 336 -13.96 3.22 5.78
C GLY A 336 -13.69 3.73 4.37
N VAL A 337 -12.61 4.48 4.19
CA VAL A 337 -12.32 5.20 2.93
C VAL A 337 -10.94 4.87 2.41
N GLN A 338 -10.83 4.58 1.12
CA GLN A 338 -9.57 4.34 0.42
C GLN A 338 -9.48 5.25 -0.83
N LEU A 339 -8.47 6.11 -0.87
CA LEU A 339 -8.29 7.12 -1.91
C LEU A 339 -6.93 6.99 -2.58
N THR A 340 -6.88 7.11 -3.89
CA THR A 340 -5.60 7.08 -4.61
C THR A 340 -5.64 7.80 -5.96
N GLY A 341 -4.49 8.25 -6.40
CA GLY A 341 -4.34 8.81 -7.75
C GLY A 341 -4.45 7.75 -8.85
N ASN A 342 -4.06 6.48 -8.61
CA ASN A 342 -4.09 5.45 -9.65
C ASN A 342 -5.01 4.27 -9.29
N TYR A 343 -4.58 3.30 -8.46
CA TYR A 343 -5.42 2.12 -8.22
C TYR A 343 -5.50 1.71 -6.75
N ASN A 344 -6.67 1.21 -6.36
CA ASN A 344 -6.94 0.60 -5.06
C ASN A 344 -7.22 -0.90 -5.20
N VAL A 345 -6.69 -1.70 -4.29
CA VAL A 345 -6.93 -3.15 -4.24
C VAL A 345 -7.30 -3.60 -2.83
N ILE A 346 -8.41 -4.30 -2.72
CA ILE A 346 -8.87 -4.97 -1.50
C ILE A 346 -9.07 -6.45 -1.83
N TRP A 347 -8.46 -7.34 -1.03
CA TRP A 347 -8.64 -8.79 -1.22
C TRP A 347 -9.85 -9.33 -0.45
N GLY A 348 -10.20 -8.71 0.67
CA GLY A 348 -11.41 -9.00 1.43
C GLY A 348 -12.60 -8.15 0.99
N ASN A 349 -13.48 -7.85 1.93
CA ASN A 349 -14.69 -7.07 1.71
C ASN A 349 -14.44 -5.57 1.82
N LEU A 350 -15.17 -4.79 1.06
CA LEU A 350 -15.28 -3.34 1.21
C LEU A 350 -16.59 -3.00 1.96
N LYS A 351 -16.46 -2.18 3.01
CA LYS A 351 -17.59 -1.46 3.64
C LYS A 351 -17.24 0.03 3.71
N GLY A 352 -17.72 0.82 2.77
CA GLY A 352 -17.42 2.26 2.71
C GLY A 352 -17.16 2.77 1.30
N VAL A 353 -16.12 3.58 1.14
CA VAL A 353 -15.84 4.28 -0.12
C VAL A 353 -14.45 3.92 -0.63
N GLN A 354 -14.36 3.65 -1.92
CA GLN A 354 -13.10 3.44 -2.64
C GLN A 354 -13.08 4.35 -3.86
N ALA A 355 -12.09 5.24 -3.95
CA ALA A 355 -11.94 6.15 -5.08
C ALA A 355 -10.53 6.09 -5.66
N ALA A 356 -10.43 5.97 -6.98
CA ALA A 356 -9.19 5.87 -7.72
C ALA A 356 -9.23 6.66 -9.02
N GLY A 357 -8.11 7.23 -9.40
CA GLY A 357 -7.99 7.87 -10.71
C GLY A 357 -8.18 6.89 -11.86
N THR A 358 -7.73 5.63 -11.71
CA THR A 358 -7.92 4.61 -12.75
C THR A 358 -8.83 3.47 -12.34
N VAL A 359 -8.44 2.59 -11.42
CA VAL A 359 -9.17 1.35 -11.15
C VAL A 359 -9.32 1.06 -9.67
N ASN A 360 -10.51 0.63 -9.27
CA ASN A 360 -10.77 0.00 -7.99
C ASN A 360 -11.03 -1.50 -8.16
N LEU A 361 -10.36 -2.32 -7.35
CA LEU A 361 -10.54 -3.77 -7.32
C LEU A 361 -10.88 -4.26 -5.92
N VAL A 362 -12.02 -4.93 -5.78
CA VAL A 362 -12.41 -5.70 -4.59
C VAL A 362 -12.54 -7.17 -4.99
N LYS A 363 -11.76 -8.05 -4.37
CA LYS A 363 -11.78 -9.49 -4.68
C LYS A 363 -12.94 -10.25 -4.03
N ASP A 364 -13.53 -9.68 -2.98
CA ASP A 364 -14.71 -10.25 -2.31
C ASP A 364 -15.93 -9.34 -2.53
N LYS A 365 -16.73 -9.08 -1.51
CA LYS A 365 -17.96 -8.29 -1.59
C LYS A 365 -17.67 -6.80 -1.43
N SER A 366 -18.38 -5.99 -2.19
CA SER A 366 -18.33 -4.53 -2.13
C SER A 366 -19.66 -3.98 -1.63
N HIS A 367 -19.67 -3.41 -0.43
CA HIS A 367 -20.82 -2.73 0.15
C HIS A 367 -20.47 -1.24 0.35
N GLY A 368 -21.00 -0.37 -0.50
CA GLY A 368 -20.74 1.07 -0.47
C GLY A 368 -20.54 1.66 -1.86
N VAL A 369 -19.54 2.52 -2.00
CA VAL A 369 -19.33 3.31 -3.22
C VAL A 369 -17.94 3.04 -3.78
N GLN A 370 -17.85 2.75 -5.07
CA GLN A 370 -16.62 2.70 -5.84
C GLN A 370 -16.65 3.74 -6.96
N LEU A 371 -15.68 4.63 -6.98
CA LEU A 371 -15.51 5.70 -7.97
C LEU A 371 -14.19 5.51 -8.70
N ALA A 372 -14.21 5.45 -10.02
CA ALA A 372 -12.99 5.27 -10.80
C ALA A 372 -13.02 6.07 -12.12
N GLY A 373 -11.88 6.58 -12.54
CA GLY A 373 -11.76 7.18 -13.87
C GLY A 373 -11.99 6.17 -14.99
N LEU A 374 -11.40 4.97 -14.88
CA LEU A 374 -11.54 3.91 -15.88
C LEU A 374 -12.54 2.83 -15.44
N GLY A 375 -12.32 2.16 -14.30
CA GLY A 375 -13.15 1.00 -14.00
C GLY A 375 -13.23 0.58 -12.55
N ASN A 376 -14.36 -0.04 -12.17
CA ASN A 376 -14.55 -0.67 -10.88
C ASN A 376 -14.80 -2.16 -11.06
N ILE A 377 -14.15 -2.97 -10.24
CA ILE A 377 -14.25 -4.44 -10.26
C ILE A 377 -14.60 -4.93 -8.86
N SER A 378 -15.71 -5.65 -8.72
CA SER A 378 -16.08 -6.41 -7.54
C SER A 378 -16.30 -7.87 -7.91
N ARG A 379 -15.43 -8.78 -7.48
CA ARG A 379 -15.45 -10.17 -7.99
C ARG A 379 -16.58 -11.03 -7.45
N LYS A 380 -17.25 -10.61 -6.36
CA LYS A 380 -18.40 -11.34 -5.83
C LYS A 380 -19.65 -10.47 -5.90
N GLU A 381 -20.16 -10.01 -4.80
CA GLU A 381 -21.39 -9.22 -4.72
C GLU A 381 -21.06 -7.73 -4.61
N MET A 382 -21.78 -6.90 -5.36
CA MET A 382 -21.78 -5.46 -5.22
C MET A 382 -23.14 -4.98 -4.71
N LYS A 383 -23.15 -4.27 -3.56
CA LYS A 383 -24.31 -3.59 -3.00
C LYS A 383 -23.95 -2.12 -2.75
N GLY A 384 -24.61 -1.22 -3.44
CA GLY A 384 -24.33 0.22 -3.40
C GLY A 384 -24.13 0.79 -4.80
N VAL A 385 -23.06 1.55 -5.03
CA VAL A 385 -22.84 2.27 -6.29
C VAL A 385 -21.46 2.00 -6.84
N GLN A 386 -21.37 1.68 -8.13
CA GLN A 386 -20.14 1.71 -8.92
C GLN A 386 -20.30 2.79 -10.01
N LEU A 387 -19.44 3.80 -9.98
CA LEU A 387 -19.37 4.86 -10.98
C LEU A 387 -17.99 4.85 -11.64
N ALA A 388 -17.95 4.66 -12.95
CA ALA A 388 -16.71 4.66 -13.72
C ALA A 388 -16.87 5.36 -15.07
N GLY A 389 -15.76 5.84 -15.63
CA GLY A 389 -15.76 6.42 -16.97
C GLY A 389 -15.97 5.37 -18.06
N LEU A 390 -15.28 4.22 -17.99
CA LEU A 390 -15.34 3.20 -19.03
C LEU A 390 -16.15 1.97 -18.61
N PHE A 391 -15.82 1.29 -17.51
CA PHE A 391 -16.48 0.04 -17.19
C PHE A 391 -16.70 -0.23 -15.71
N ASN A 392 -17.75 -0.98 -15.40
CA ASN A 392 -17.97 -1.63 -14.12
C ASN A 392 -18.14 -3.14 -14.33
N TYR A 393 -17.56 -3.93 -13.43
CA TYR A 393 -17.74 -5.36 -13.40
C TYR A 393 -18.11 -5.87 -12.01
N THR A 394 -19.11 -6.76 -11.94
CA THR A 394 -19.38 -7.54 -10.73
C THR A 394 -19.95 -8.91 -11.07
N HIS A 395 -19.73 -9.90 -10.19
CA HIS A 395 -20.39 -11.20 -10.35
C HIS A 395 -21.90 -11.09 -10.07
N TYR A 396 -22.29 -10.44 -8.95
CA TYR A 396 -23.69 -10.22 -8.64
C TYR A 396 -23.96 -8.75 -8.25
N SER A 397 -24.76 -8.06 -9.04
CA SER A 397 -25.14 -6.67 -8.81
C SER A 397 -26.46 -6.56 -8.05
N ARG A 398 -26.42 -5.93 -6.86
CA ARG A 398 -27.61 -5.53 -6.08
C ARG A 398 -27.79 -4.03 -5.98
N GLY A 399 -26.92 -3.26 -6.58
CA GLY A 399 -26.89 -1.81 -6.51
C GLY A 399 -27.04 -1.15 -7.86
N VAL A 400 -26.35 -0.03 -8.02
CA VAL A 400 -26.34 0.78 -9.25
C VAL A 400 -24.95 0.74 -9.87
N GLN A 401 -24.85 0.44 -11.15
CA GLN A 401 -23.65 0.55 -11.96
C GLN A 401 -23.86 1.65 -13.00
N ILE A 402 -22.94 2.60 -13.06
CA ILE A 402 -22.94 3.71 -14.02
C ILE A 402 -21.59 3.76 -14.70
N ALA A 403 -21.54 3.44 -15.98
CA ALA A 403 -20.35 3.52 -16.84
C ALA A 403 -20.74 3.40 -18.30
N LEU A 404 -19.81 3.62 -19.20
CA LEU A 404 -20.04 3.36 -20.62
C LEU A 404 -20.42 1.88 -20.85
N VAL A 405 -19.72 0.96 -20.17
CA VAL A 405 -19.98 -0.49 -20.21
C VAL A 405 -20.19 -1.03 -18.80
N ASN A 406 -21.33 -1.63 -18.50
CA ASN A 406 -21.59 -2.31 -17.24
C ASN A 406 -21.73 -3.80 -17.48
N ILE A 407 -21.00 -4.60 -16.71
CA ILE A 407 -20.98 -6.06 -16.86
C ILE A 407 -21.31 -6.70 -15.50
N ALA A 408 -22.27 -7.62 -15.51
CA ALA A 408 -22.57 -8.46 -14.37
C ALA A 408 -22.87 -9.89 -14.83
N ASP A 409 -22.53 -10.91 -14.03
CA ASP A 409 -22.96 -12.27 -14.32
C ASP A 409 -24.46 -12.44 -14.03
N SER A 410 -24.93 -11.78 -12.96
CA SER A 410 -26.37 -11.66 -12.65
C SER A 410 -26.65 -10.32 -11.96
N SER A 411 -27.89 -9.81 -12.06
CA SER A 411 -28.26 -8.51 -11.49
C SER A 411 -29.71 -8.50 -11.01
N SER A 412 -29.92 -7.97 -9.80
CA SER A 412 -31.22 -7.49 -9.33
C SER A 412 -31.25 -5.97 -9.18
N GLY A 413 -30.17 -5.28 -9.53
CA GLY A 413 -29.98 -3.84 -9.48
C GLY A 413 -30.18 -3.14 -10.82
N TYR A 414 -29.60 -1.96 -10.94
CA TYR A 414 -29.70 -1.10 -12.11
C TYR A 414 -28.34 -0.93 -12.76
N SER A 415 -28.29 -1.04 -14.09
CA SER A 415 -27.10 -0.74 -14.90
C SER A 415 -27.46 0.38 -15.87
N ILE A 416 -26.72 1.49 -15.81
CA ILE A 416 -26.92 2.69 -16.62
C ILE A 416 -25.64 2.91 -17.43
N GLY A 417 -25.73 2.73 -18.73
CA GLY A 417 -24.62 2.90 -19.66
C GLY A 417 -25.01 2.55 -21.07
N LEU A 418 -24.12 2.84 -22.01
CA LEU A 418 -24.36 2.54 -23.43
C LEU A 418 -24.53 1.02 -23.64
N ILE A 419 -23.69 0.21 -22.98
CA ILE A 419 -23.74 -1.23 -23.07
C ILE A 419 -23.88 -1.82 -21.67
N ASN A 420 -24.98 -2.55 -21.42
CA ASN A 420 -25.21 -3.23 -20.16
C ASN A 420 -25.31 -4.74 -20.39
N ILE A 421 -24.32 -5.50 -19.97
CA ILE A 421 -24.24 -6.95 -20.17
C ILE A 421 -24.52 -7.65 -18.84
N VAL A 422 -25.66 -8.33 -18.72
CA VAL A 422 -25.97 -9.18 -17.58
C VAL A 422 -26.11 -10.61 -18.07
N LYS A 423 -25.08 -11.45 -17.93
CA LYS A 423 -25.01 -12.79 -18.57
C LYS A 423 -26.23 -13.68 -18.28
N LYS A 424 -26.72 -13.69 -17.05
CA LYS A 424 -27.95 -14.42 -16.65
C LYS A 424 -29.11 -13.43 -16.49
N GLY A 425 -29.18 -12.41 -17.33
CA GLY A 425 -30.11 -11.32 -17.24
C GLY A 425 -31.12 -11.28 -18.37
N TYR A 426 -31.47 -10.05 -18.73
CA TYR A 426 -32.43 -9.76 -19.80
C TYR A 426 -31.66 -9.55 -21.11
N HIS A 427 -31.89 -10.43 -22.07
CA HIS A 427 -31.34 -10.34 -23.44
C HIS A 427 -32.46 -10.58 -24.41
N LYS A 428 -32.67 -9.65 -25.34
CA LYS A 428 -33.63 -9.82 -26.43
C LYS A 428 -33.07 -9.19 -27.70
N LEU A 429 -33.25 -9.87 -28.79
CA LEU A 429 -33.15 -9.31 -30.13
C LEU A 429 -34.56 -9.06 -30.65
N SER A 430 -34.91 -7.82 -30.90
CA SER A 430 -36.22 -7.42 -31.42
C SER A 430 -36.11 -7.09 -32.90
N VAL A 431 -36.96 -7.67 -33.72
CA VAL A 431 -37.16 -7.28 -35.14
C VAL A 431 -38.59 -6.78 -35.28
N TYR A 432 -38.75 -5.56 -35.74
CA TYR A 432 -40.06 -4.91 -35.71
C TYR A 432 -40.24 -3.88 -36.83
N SER A 433 -41.48 -3.60 -37.13
CA SER A 433 -41.93 -2.51 -38.01
C SER A 433 -42.62 -1.42 -37.21
N ASN A 434 -42.57 -0.21 -37.71
CA ASN A 434 -43.27 0.93 -37.14
C ASN A 434 -43.67 1.91 -38.25
N GLU A 435 -44.44 2.95 -37.88
CA GLU A 435 -44.96 3.94 -38.82
C GLU A 435 -43.86 4.78 -39.51
N VAL A 436 -42.64 4.82 -38.96
CA VAL A 436 -41.51 5.60 -39.51
C VAL A 436 -40.66 4.75 -40.44
N LEU A 437 -40.31 3.55 -39.99
CA LEU A 437 -39.40 2.61 -40.67
C LEU A 437 -40.01 1.21 -40.71
N ASN A 438 -39.99 0.59 -41.88
CA ASN A 438 -40.60 -0.73 -42.05
C ASN A 438 -39.74 -1.90 -41.54
N VAL A 439 -38.44 -1.71 -41.35
CA VAL A 439 -37.55 -2.72 -40.76
C VAL A 439 -36.71 -2.06 -39.67
N ASN A 440 -36.79 -2.58 -38.46
CA ASN A 440 -35.97 -2.17 -37.34
C ASN A 440 -35.44 -3.41 -36.61
N MET A 441 -34.24 -3.29 -36.09
CA MET A 441 -33.61 -4.30 -35.23
C MET A 441 -33.13 -3.60 -33.96
N ALA A 442 -33.40 -4.21 -32.80
CA ALA A 442 -32.95 -3.69 -31.52
C ALA A 442 -32.39 -4.81 -30.65
N TYR A 443 -31.18 -4.60 -30.13
CA TYR A 443 -30.62 -5.45 -29.10
C TYR A 443 -30.86 -4.83 -27.73
N LYS A 444 -31.52 -5.61 -26.86
CA LYS A 444 -31.90 -5.19 -25.51
C LYS A 444 -31.13 -6.00 -24.49
N SER A 445 -30.40 -5.35 -23.58
CA SER A 445 -29.58 -6.04 -22.58
C SER A 445 -29.58 -5.32 -21.24
N GLY A 446 -29.62 -6.10 -20.14
CA GLY A 446 -29.63 -5.58 -18.79
C GLY A 446 -30.45 -6.42 -17.81
N SER A 447 -31.27 -5.75 -17.00
CA SER A 447 -32.25 -6.39 -16.12
C SER A 447 -33.69 -6.02 -16.57
N ARG A 448 -34.69 -6.82 -16.18
CA ARG A 448 -36.10 -6.43 -16.46
C ARG A 448 -36.51 -5.10 -15.84
N LYS A 449 -35.86 -4.68 -14.75
CA LYS A 449 -36.12 -3.40 -14.10
C LYS A 449 -35.63 -2.21 -14.90
N LEU A 450 -34.47 -2.40 -15.58
CA LEU A 450 -33.89 -1.42 -16.48
C LEU A 450 -32.93 -2.14 -17.46
N TYR A 451 -33.18 -2.01 -18.73
CA TYR A 451 -32.30 -2.49 -19.80
C TYR A 451 -31.96 -1.37 -20.77
N SER A 452 -30.81 -1.47 -21.40
CA SER A 452 -30.42 -0.62 -22.53
C SER A 452 -30.89 -1.22 -23.84
N ILE A 453 -31.14 -0.35 -24.80
CA ILE A 453 -31.61 -0.67 -26.15
C ILE A 453 -30.62 -0.04 -27.13
N LEU A 454 -29.98 -0.84 -27.95
CA LEU A 454 -29.25 -0.39 -29.13
C LEU A 454 -30.08 -0.76 -30.34
N LEU A 455 -30.40 0.20 -31.17
CA LEU A 455 -31.25 -0.03 -32.33
C LEU A 455 -30.68 0.55 -33.61
N VAL A 456 -31.01 -0.14 -34.69
CA VAL A 456 -30.79 0.29 -36.05
C VAL A 456 -32.09 0.04 -36.85
N GLY A 457 -32.31 0.82 -37.88
CA GLY A 457 -33.50 0.62 -38.70
C GLY A 457 -33.33 1.21 -40.10
N MET A 458 -34.12 0.71 -41.03
CA MET A 458 -34.16 1.21 -42.39
C MET A 458 -35.56 1.16 -42.95
N ASN A 459 -35.82 2.04 -43.92
CA ASN A 459 -36.95 1.92 -44.84
C ASN A 459 -36.45 1.41 -46.17
N ILE A 460 -36.98 0.26 -46.65
CA ILE A 460 -36.52 -0.46 -47.86
C ILE A 460 -37.22 0.03 -49.13
N ALA A 461 -38.24 0.90 -49.03
CA ALA A 461 -38.96 1.39 -50.20
C ALA A 461 -38.08 2.27 -51.11
N GLU A 462 -38.01 1.99 -52.41
CA GLU A 462 -37.06 2.58 -53.37
C GLU A 462 -37.05 4.13 -53.36
N ASN A 463 -38.21 4.77 -53.23
CA ASN A 463 -38.32 6.22 -53.25
C ASN A 463 -38.54 6.85 -51.88
N ASN A 464 -38.33 6.12 -50.80
CA ASN A 464 -38.52 6.55 -49.42
C ASN A 464 -37.42 6.02 -48.48
N LYS A 465 -36.19 6.03 -48.90
CA LYS A 465 -35.06 5.53 -48.10
C LYS A 465 -34.91 6.35 -46.82
N ALA A 466 -34.71 5.68 -45.73
CA ALA A 466 -34.36 6.28 -44.46
C ALA A 466 -33.58 5.25 -43.63
N TYR A 467 -32.57 5.70 -42.89
CA TYR A 467 -31.81 4.87 -42.00
C TYR A 467 -31.82 5.49 -40.60
N THR A 468 -31.72 4.67 -39.58
CA THR A 468 -31.61 5.16 -38.22
C THR A 468 -30.62 4.34 -37.41
N ILE A 469 -29.97 5.03 -36.47
CA ILE A 469 -29.26 4.45 -35.34
C ILE A 469 -29.80 5.14 -34.08
N GLY A 470 -29.96 4.36 -33.02
CA GLY A 470 -30.48 4.93 -31.78
C GLY A 470 -30.11 4.14 -30.55
N TYR A 471 -30.31 4.80 -29.45
CA TYR A 471 -30.17 4.28 -28.10
C TYR A 471 -31.45 4.49 -27.30
N GLY A 472 -31.71 3.58 -26.36
CA GLY A 472 -32.86 3.71 -25.49
C GLY A 472 -32.67 2.95 -24.18
N ILE A 473 -33.64 3.16 -23.32
CA ILE A 473 -33.80 2.45 -22.05
C ILE A 473 -35.20 1.87 -21.97
N GLY A 474 -35.35 0.76 -21.25
CA GLY A 474 -36.64 0.14 -21.08
C GLY A 474 -36.80 -0.60 -19.77
N LYS A 475 -38.05 -0.83 -19.41
CA LYS A 475 -38.47 -1.63 -18.25
C LYS A 475 -39.53 -2.62 -18.72
N GLU A 476 -39.46 -3.87 -18.22
CA GLU A 476 -40.46 -4.89 -18.50
C GLU A 476 -41.06 -5.40 -17.19
N MET A 477 -42.39 -5.38 -17.12
CA MET A 477 -43.19 -5.92 -16.02
C MET A 477 -43.90 -7.19 -16.49
N MET A 478 -43.67 -8.30 -15.83
CA MET A 478 -44.40 -9.54 -16.07
C MET A 478 -45.79 -9.44 -15.43
N LEU A 479 -46.83 -9.70 -16.20
CA LEU A 479 -48.22 -9.85 -15.70
C LEU A 479 -48.46 -11.31 -15.29
N ASN A 480 -47.96 -12.24 -16.12
CA ASN A 480 -47.95 -13.68 -15.84
C ASN A 480 -46.78 -14.34 -16.58
N GLN A 481 -46.73 -15.69 -16.64
CA GLN A 481 -45.64 -16.42 -17.29
C GLN A 481 -45.47 -16.10 -18.79
N ASN A 482 -46.56 -15.75 -19.48
CA ASN A 482 -46.60 -15.53 -20.92
C ASN A 482 -46.89 -14.07 -21.33
N LEU A 483 -47.36 -13.25 -20.41
CA LEU A 483 -47.73 -11.84 -20.72
C LEU A 483 -46.85 -10.87 -19.97
N SER A 484 -46.39 -9.84 -20.66
CA SER A 484 -45.65 -8.73 -20.04
C SER A 484 -45.97 -7.41 -20.73
N ILE A 485 -45.73 -6.32 -19.98
CA ILE A 485 -45.78 -4.96 -20.50
C ILE A 485 -44.34 -4.42 -20.48
N ALA A 486 -43.84 -3.97 -21.60
CA ALA A 486 -42.60 -3.23 -21.69
C ALA A 486 -42.88 -1.75 -21.95
N THR A 487 -42.10 -0.89 -21.30
CA THR A 487 -42.14 0.56 -21.52
C THR A 487 -40.74 1.01 -21.89
N GLU A 488 -40.59 1.57 -23.07
CA GLU A 488 -39.32 1.93 -23.67
C GLU A 488 -39.26 3.40 -24.05
N LEU A 489 -38.13 4.04 -23.81
CA LEU A 489 -37.80 5.40 -24.26
C LEU A 489 -36.59 5.29 -25.18
N THR A 490 -36.70 5.76 -26.41
CA THR A 490 -35.62 5.72 -27.39
C THR A 490 -35.32 7.11 -27.95
N SER A 491 -34.03 7.36 -28.19
CA SER A 491 -33.54 8.51 -28.95
C SER A 491 -32.83 7.96 -30.19
N GLN A 492 -33.25 8.41 -31.34
CA GLN A 492 -32.82 7.92 -32.65
C GLN A 492 -32.37 9.10 -33.51
N ASN A 493 -31.33 8.91 -34.27
CA ASN A 493 -30.90 9.84 -35.30
C ASN A 493 -31.21 9.24 -36.67
N LEU A 494 -31.95 9.99 -37.50
CA LEU A 494 -32.32 9.55 -38.82
C LEU A 494 -31.37 10.11 -39.88
N TYR A 495 -31.01 9.29 -40.81
CA TYR A 495 -30.35 9.72 -42.04
C TYR A 495 -31.38 9.76 -43.19
N LEU A 496 -31.66 10.97 -43.68
CA LEU A 496 -32.62 11.24 -44.76
C LEU A 496 -31.93 11.78 -46.03
N GLY A 497 -30.72 11.28 -46.31
CA GLY A 497 -29.93 11.63 -47.48
C GLY A 497 -28.90 12.74 -47.30
N ASP A 498 -28.88 13.42 -46.16
CA ASP A 498 -27.90 14.47 -45.83
C ASP A 498 -27.20 14.21 -44.51
N TRP A 499 -25.87 14.21 -44.52
CA TRP A 499 -25.05 14.06 -43.32
C TRP A 499 -24.88 15.35 -42.52
N LYS A 500 -25.24 16.51 -43.12
CA LYS A 500 -25.14 17.79 -42.41
C LYS A 500 -26.36 18.02 -41.49
N SER A 501 -27.46 17.35 -41.77
CA SER A 501 -28.68 17.40 -40.98
C SER A 501 -28.94 16.04 -40.38
N PHE A 502 -28.83 15.91 -39.06
CA PHE A 502 -29.21 14.71 -38.34
C PHE A 502 -30.52 14.91 -37.60
N PRO A 503 -31.65 14.66 -38.24
CA PRO A 503 -32.95 14.72 -37.57
C PRO A 503 -33.00 13.75 -36.38
N SER A 504 -33.50 14.24 -35.27
CA SER A 504 -33.66 13.46 -34.04
C SER A 504 -35.12 13.02 -33.88
N LEU A 505 -35.29 11.75 -33.51
CA LEU A 505 -36.59 11.14 -33.23
C LEU A 505 -36.57 10.55 -31.83
N TYR A 506 -37.39 11.11 -30.95
CA TYR A 506 -37.59 10.63 -29.58
C TYR A 506 -38.88 9.84 -29.53
N ARG A 507 -38.88 8.65 -28.92
CA ARG A 507 -40.05 7.80 -28.89
C ARG A 507 -40.31 7.23 -27.51
N PHE A 508 -41.54 7.34 -27.05
CA PHE A 508 -42.09 6.62 -25.92
C PHE A 508 -42.91 5.44 -26.45
N GLN A 509 -42.60 4.23 -26.08
CA GLN A 509 -43.08 2.98 -26.69
C GLN A 509 -43.58 2.00 -25.63
N PRO A 510 -44.79 2.12 -25.07
CA PRO A 510 -45.38 1.05 -24.32
C PRO A 510 -45.79 -0.09 -25.26
N SER A 511 -45.49 -1.33 -24.89
CA SER A 511 -45.81 -2.53 -25.67
C SER A 511 -46.34 -3.66 -24.82
N PHE A 512 -47.29 -4.38 -25.38
CA PHE A 512 -47.80 -5.64 -24.85
C PHE A 512 -47.05 -6.80 -25.49
N ASN A 513 -46.47 -7.66 -24.68
CA ASN A 513 -45.71 -8.81 -25.18
C ASN A 513 -46.43 -10.10 -24.82
N VAL A 514 -46.58 -10.97 -25.81
CA VAL A 514 -47.17 -12.32 -25.66
C VAL A 514 -46.12 -13.35 -26.04
N ARG A 515 -45.74 -14.19 -25.08
CA ARG A 515 -44.72 -15.24 -25.27
C ARG A 515 -45.38 -16.51 -25.75
N PHE A 516 -44.98 -16.99 -26.92
CA PHE A 516 -45.43 -18.24 -27.53
C PHE A 516 -44.52 -19.44 -27.22
N SER A 517 -43.26 -19.19 -27.11
CA SER A 517 -42.26 -20.24 -26.76
C SER A 517 -41.21 -19.66 -25.83
N LYS A 518 -40.29 -20.53 -25.36
CA LYS A 518 -39.15 -20.07 -24.55
C LYS A 518 -38.32 -19.00 -25.24
N ASN A 519 -38.27 -19.03 -26.56
CA ASN A 519 -37.35 -18.21 -27.36
C ASN A 519 -38.05 -17.12 -28.21
N ILE A 520 -39.37 -17.10 -28.26
CA ILE A 520 -40.12 -16.19 -29.15
C ILE A 520 -41.30 -15.55 -28.42
N ALA A 521 -41.39 -14.23 -28.54
CA ALA A 521 -42.57 -13.47 -28.12
C ALA A 521 -42.96 -12.47 -29.22
N LEU A 522 -44.25 -12.28 -29.47
CA LEU A 522 -44.77 -11.18 -30.26
C LEU A 522 -45.00 -9.96 -29.36
N PHE A 523 -44.85 -8.79 -29.92
CA PHE A 523 -45.20 -7.55 -29.23
C PHE A 523 -45.82 -6.55 -30.18
N ALA A 524 -46.72 -5.74 -29.60
CA ALA A 524 -47.32 -4.63 -30.28
C ALA A 524 -47.67 -3.53 -29.26
N GLY A 525 -47.75 -2.30 -29.73
CA GLY A 525 -48.16 -1.18 -28.88
C GLY A 525 -48.25 0.16 -29.62
N PRO A 526 -48.88 1.14 -28.97
CA PRO A 526 -48.84 2.52 -29.44
C PRO A 526 -47.44 3.13 -29.22
N THR A 527 -47.18 4.20 -29.96
CA THR A 527 -45.98 5.02 -29.76
C THR A 527 -46.36 6.48 -29.68
N PHE A 528 -45.67 7.24 -28.86
CA PHE A 528 -45.66 8.69 -28.92
C PHE A 528 -44.28 9.12 -29.42
N SER A 529 -44.28 9.81 -30.56
CA SER A 529 -43.07 10.18 -31.30
C SER A 529 -42.93 11.69 -31.36
N VAL A 530 -41.72 12.20 -31.12
CA VAL A 530 -41.34 13.61 -31.27
C VAL A 530 -40.17 13.67 -32.24
N PHE A 531 -40.35 14.32 -33.35
CA PHE A 531 -39.36 14.49 -34.39
C PHE A 531 -38.90 15.95 -34.44
N HIS A 532 -37.62 16.15 -34.43
CA HIS A 532 -36.97 17.44 -34.58
C HIS A 532 -36.01 17.43 -35.77
N SER A 533 -36.18 18.34 -36.73
CA SER A 533 -35.33 18.42 -37.92
C SER A 533 -35.09 19.88 -38.31
N LYS A 534 -33.86 20.17 -38.67
CA LYS A 534 -33.48 21.43 -39.32
C LYS A 534 -33.31 21.26 -40.84
N GLN A 535 -33.63 20.08 -41.38
CA GLN A 535 -33.56 19.82 -42.81
C GLN A 535 -34.69 20.54 -43.55
N THR A 536 -34.35 21.44 -44.44
CA THR A 536 -35.30 22.31 -45.14
C THR A 536 -35.62 21.79 -46.54
N HIS A 537 -34.85 20.85 -47.07
CA HIS A 537 -35.06 20.31 -48.43
C HIS A 537 -35.18 18.79 -48.41
N THR A 538 -36.02 18.29 -49.31
CA THR A 538 -36.14 16.85 -49.58
C THR A 538 -35.05 16.42 -50.56
N ILE A 539 -34.46 15.26 -50.29
CA ILE A 539 -33.44 14.68 -51.14
C ILE A 539 -34.11 13.56 -52.00
N PRO A 540 -33.95 13.57 -53.32
CA PRO A 540 -34.56 12.55 -54.18
C PRO A 540 -34.19 11.13 -53.71
N GLY A 541 -35.18 10.24 -53.66
CA GLY A 541 -35.02 8.86 -53.21
C GLY A 541 -35.06 8.67 -51.69
N TYR A 542 -35.04 9.74 -50.90
CA TYR A 542 -35.15 9.68 -49.46
C TYR A 542 -36.47 10.19 -48.95
N LYS A 543 -36.83 9.77 -47.74
CA LYS A 543 -38.07 10.17 -47.07
C LYS A 543 -38.02 11.65 -46.71
N SER A 544 -39.06 12.41 -47.03
CA SER A 544 -39.15 13.86 -46.75
C SER A 544 -39.44 14.20 -45.30
N GLY A 545 -39.81 13.22 -44.50
CA GLY A 545 -40.12 13.36 -43.07
C GLY A 545 -40.67 12.04 -42.51
N PRO A 546 -40.85 11.94 -41.19
CA PRO A 546 -41.11 10.65 -40.55
C PRO A 546 -42.54 10.12 -40.77
N SER A 547 -43.55 10.99 -40.94
CA SER A 547 -44.91 10.50 -41.21
C SER A 547 -45.79 11.62 -41.77
N THR A 548 -46.19 11.48 -43.05
CA THR A 548 -47.11 12.42 -43.71
C THR A 548 -48.60 12.06 -43.52
N GLY A 549 -48.90 10.85 -43.01
CA GLY A 549 -50.27 10.33 -42.91
C GLY A 549 -50.90 10.26 -41.52
N TYR A 550 -50.16 10.67 -40.45
CA TYR A 550 -50.68 10.61 -39.07
C TYR A 550 -51.03 11.98 -38.55
N PRO A 551 -52.19 12.12 -37.87
CA PRO A 551 -52.52 13.34 -37.15
C PRO A 551 -51.42 13.69 -36.15
N GLY A 552 -50.91 14.92 -36.20
CA GLY A 552 -49.78 15.34 -35.37
C GLY A 552 -49.89 16.77 -34.91
N PHE A 553 -49.11 17.07 -33.87
CA PHE A 553 -49.01 18.40 -33.25
C PHE A 553 -47.68 19.02 -33.68
N ASN A 554 -47.71 20.25 -34.19
CA ASN A 554 -46.51 20.99 -34.55
C ASN A 554 -46.12 21.93 -33.40
N PHE A 555 -44.84 21.85 -32.96
CA PHE A 555 -44.26 22.74 -31.98
C PHE A 555 -43.22 23.64 -32.69
N GLY A 556 -43.68 24.75 -33.25
CA GLY A 556 -42.86 25.59 -34.12
C GLY A 556 -42.60 24.97 -35.52
N SER A 557 -41.62 25.49 -36.23
CA SER A 557 -41.30 25.10 -37.62
C SER A 557 -40.57 23.76 -37.75
N ASN A 558 -39.85 23.35 -36.71
CA ASN A 558 -38.87 22.28 -36.81
C ASN A 558 -39.21 21.04 -35.94
N THR A 559 -40.29 21.07 -35.18
CA THR A 559 -40.64 19.98 -34.26
C THR A 559 -42.06 19.52 -34.49
N ARG A 560 -42.27 18.22 -34.67
CA ARG A 560 -43.58 17.58 -34.84
C ARG A 560 -43.71 16.38 -33.91
N ALA A 561 -44.87 16.22 -33.27
CA ALA A 561 -45.20 15.05 -32.48
C ALA A 561 -46.48 14.37 -33.00
N TRP A 562 -46.57 13.05 -32.83
CA TRP A 562 -47.75 12.25 -33.25
C TRP A 562 -47.83 10.94 -32.45
N PHE A 563 -48.98 10.31 -32.54
CA PHE A 563 -49.21 8.96 -32.09
C PHE A 563 -49.06 8.00 -33.26
N GLY A 564 -48.25 6.95 -33.07
CA GLY A 564 -48.00 5.90 -34.02
C GLY A 564 -48.14 4.51 -33.40
N TRP A 565 -47.51 3.54 -34.02
CA TRP A 565 -47.55 2.14 -33.59
C TRP A 565 -46.23 1.45 -33.81
N HIS A 566 -46.05 0.32 -33.16
CA HIS A 566 -44.96 -0.63 -33.45
C HIS A 566 -45.44 -2.06 -33.22
N VAL A 567 -44.94 -2.99 -34.04
CA VAL A 567 -45.25 -4.41 -33.95
C VAL A 567 -44.04 -5.24 -34.38
N GLY A 568 -43.78 -6.32 -33.67
CA GLY A 568 -42.61 -7.13 -33.97
C GLY A 568 -42.50 -8.39 -33.14
N ILE A 569 -41.30 -8.99 -33.26
CA ILE A 569 -40.94 -10.25 -32.62
C ILE A 569 -39.70 -10.02 -31.74
N ASN A 570 -39.75 -10.52 -30.53
CA ASN A 570 -38.61 -10.65 -29.63
C ASN A 570 -38.08 -12.08 -29.69
N LEU A 571 -36.77 -12.20 -29.93
CA LEU A 571 -36.00 -13.44 -29.85
C LEU A 571 -35.17 -13.41 -28.56
N PHE A 572 -35.13 -14.53 -27.80
CA PHE A 572 -34.50 -14.62 -26.49
C PHE A 572 -33.19 -15.40 -26.53
#